data_3f45999714266be07b3acf6f0b47a788
#
_entry.id   3f45999714266be07b3acf6f0b47a788
#
_cell.length_a   1.000
_cell.length_b   1.000
_cell.length_c   1.000
_cell.angle_alpha   90.00
_cell.angle_beta   90.00
_cell.angle_gamma   90.00
#
_symmetry.space_group_name_H-M   'P 1'
#
loop_
_entity.id
_entity.type
_entity.pdbx_description
1 polymer ?
#
loop_
_entity_poly.entity_id
_entity_poly.type
_entity_poly.pdbx_seq_one_letter_code
_entity_poly.pdbx_strand_id
1 'polypeptide(L)'
;ILICVVSYTLLSRKEHHTVSITADAMVTRYFLPDSTLAILSKGATLEYDTDKYGKANREVNMSGKIYFSVRRNALSPFIVATEYAQVKVLGTEFEVTECRKDTATRVYVKSGKVVFKGRYGKNGIVLTKDMCGILTHGDEMPVAVHAVSPNPSAWATGKFIYRNTPIDEVLKELSLYYGTLLYASEHER
;
A
#
# COMPACT_ATOMS: atom_id res chain seq x y z
N ILE A 1 35.57 -21.67 29.00
CA ILE A 1 34.40 -22.13 28.24
C ILE A 1 33.32 -21.02 28.22
N LEU A 2 33.01 -20.37 29.37
CA LEU A 2 32.01 -19.30 29.46
C LEU A 2 32.33 -18.07 28.58
N ILE A 3 33.61 -17.67 28.53
CA ILE A 3 34.07 -16.52 27.74
C ILE A 3 33.94 -16.78 26.23
N CYS A 4 34.19 -18.02 25.75
CA CYS A 4 34.02 -18.38 24.34
C CYS A 4 32.57 -18.37 23.89
N VAL A 5 31.61 -18.76 24.76
CA VAL A 5 30.17 -18.73 24.45
C VAL A 5 29.66 -17.28 24.35
N VAL A 6 30.09 -16.40 25.26
CA VAL A 6 29.73 -14.97 25.21
C VAL A 6 30.32 -14.28 23.98
N SER A 7 31.58 -14.61 23.63
CA SER A 7 32.24 -14.08 22.41
C SER A 7 31.51 -14.56 21.14
N TYR A 8 31.09 -15.83 21.07
CA TYR A 8 30.33 -16.39 19.94
C TYR A 8 28.96 -15.74 19.79
N THR A 9 28.24 -15.47 20.88
CA THR A 9 26.92 -14.80 20.83
C THR A 9 27.04 -13.32 20.45
N LEU A 10 28.11 -12.64 20.77
CA LEU A 10 28.38 -11.25 20.36
C LEU A 10 28.78 -11.14 18.87
N LEU A 11 29.50 -12.14 18.35
CA LEU A 11 29.89 -12.21 16.92
C LEU A 11 28.73 -12.65 16.00
N SER A 12 27.66 -13.22 16.55
CA SER A 12 26.51 -13.70 15.79
C SER A 12 25.38 -12.67 15.61
N ARG A 13 25.62 -11.39 15.90
CA ARG A 13 24.70 -10.32 15.51
C ARG A 13 24.74 -10.18 13.99
N LYS A 14 23.83 -10.90 13.31
CA LYS A 14 23.55 -10.67 11.89
C LYS A 14 23.13 -9.20 11.74
N GLU A 15 23.97 -8.40 11.12
CA GLU A 15 23.56 -7.08 10.67
C GLU A 15 22.41 -7.26 9.68
N HIS A 16 21.24 -6.80 10.04
CA HIS A 16 20.08 -6.78 9.13
C HIS A 16 20.22 -5.55 8.25
N HIS A 17 20.44 -5.77 6.97
CA HIS A 17 20.49 -4.68 6.00
C HIS A 17 19.06 -4.29 5.61
N THR A 18 18.55 -3.25 6.25
CA THR A 18 17.20 -2.70 5.97
C THR A 18 17.34 -1.50 5.05
N VAL A 19 16.59 -1.50 3.96
CA VAL A 19 16.39 -0.34 3.10
C VAL A 19 15.10 0.36 3.55
N SER A 20 15.21 1.66 3.80
CA SER A 20 14.08 2.53 4.15
C SER A 20 13.97 3.67 3.14
N ILE A 21 12.78 3.85 2.58
CA ILE A 21 12.44 4.89 1.61
C ILE A 21 11.36 5.76 2.22
N THR A 22 11.60 7.08 2.27
CA THR A 22 10.61 8.08 2.67
C THR A 22 10.30 8.98 1.48
N ALA A 23 9.02 9.21 1.21
CA ALA A 23 8.60 10.07 0.10
C ALA A 23 8.57 11.54 0.53
N ASP A 24 9.50 12.34 0.03
CA ASP A 24 9.58 13.80 0.27
C ASP A 24 8.74 14.59 -0.76
N ALA A 25 8.60 14.06 -1.97
CA ALA A 25 7.78 14.63 -3.04
C ALA A 25 6.31 14.20 -2.92
N MET A 26 5.40 14.90 -3.62
CA MET A 26 3.97 14.54 -3.66
C MET A 26 3.75 13.10 -4.10
N VAL A 27 4.55 12.62 -5.06
CA VAL A 27 4.53 11.24 -5.55
C VAL A 27 5.97 10.78 -5.78
N THR A 28 6.36 9.72 -5.08
CA THR A 28 7.67 9.07 -5.24
C THR A 28 7.47 7.66 -5.80
N ARG A 29 8.20 7.32 -6.87
CA ARG A 29 8.17 5.98 -7.49
C ARG A 29 9.43 5.21 -7.12
N TYR A 30 9.25 3.99 -6.64
CA TYR A 30 10.34 3.11 -6.27
C TYR A 30 10.12 1.70 -6.81
N PHE A 31 11.16 1.10 -7.41
CA PHE A 31 11.13 -0.30 -7.83
C PHE A 31 11.82 -1.17 -6.81
N LEU A 32 11.09 -2.14 -6.28
CA LEU A 32 11.64 -3.18 -5.42
C LEU A 32 12.52 -4.15 -6.22
N PRO A 33 13.37 -4.96 -5.56
CA PRO A 33 14.30 -5.87 -6.25
C PRO A 33 13.65 -6.85 -7.22
N ASP A 34 12.38 -7.20 -7.02
CA ASP A 34 11.61 -8.08 -7.89
C ASP A 34 10.90 -7.35 -9.05
N SER A 35 11.19 -6.07 -9.25
CA SER A 35 10.53 -5.17 -10.20
C SER A 35 9.07 -4.85 -9.85
N THR A 36 8.63 -5.09 -8.63
CA THR A 36 7.37 -4.55 -8.12
C THR A 36 7.49 -3.04 -8.00
N LEU A 37 6.52 -2.30 -8.56
CA LEU A 37 6.47 -0.84 -8.45
C LEU A 37 5.67 -0.44 -7.20
N ALA A 38 6.29 0.34 -6.33
CA ALA A 38 5.65 1.07 -5.24
C ALA A 38 5.58 2.56 -5.59
N ILE A 39 4.40 3.16 -5.47
CA ILE A 39 4.18 4.60 -5.63
C ILE A 39 3.74 5.14 -4.28
N LEU A 40 4.58 5.97 -3.69
CA LEU A 40 4.42 6.50 -2.35
C LEU A 40 3.85 7.92 -2.42
N SER A 41 2.85 8.23 -1.62
CA SER A 41 2.41 9.61 -1.40
C SER A 41 3.39 10.32 -0.46
N LYS A 42 3.37 11.65 -0.46
CA LYS A 42 4.21 12.47 0.44
C LYS A 42 4.09 12.02 1.90
N GLY A 43 5.24 11.82 2.55
CA GLY A 43 5.35 11.39 3.94
C GLY A 43 5.15 9.89 4.16
N ALA A 44 4.83 9.11 3.12
CA ALA A 44 4.77 7.67 3.24
C ALA A 44 6.17 7.06 3.36
N THR A 45 6.26 5.94 4.09
CA THR A 45 7.50 5.17 4.28
C THR A 45 7.32 3.74 3.79
N LEU A 46 8.38 3.19 3.20
CA LEU A 46 8.46 1.81 2.75
C LEU A 46 9.79 1.22 3.20
N GLU A 47 9.75 0.07 3.87
CA GLU A 47 10.94 -0.59 4.41
C GLU A 47 10.95 -2.08 4.07
N TYR A 48 12.13 -2.62 3.78
CA TYR A 48 12.32 -4.05 3.61
C TYR A 48 13.74 -4.50 3.98
N ASP A 49 13.86 -5.75 4.44
CA ASP A 49 15.12 -6.40 4.77
C ASP A 49 15.70 -7.04 3.50
N THR A 50 16.85 -6.54 3.02
CA THR A 50 17.47 -7.02 1.77
C THR A 50 17.93 -8.46 1.86
N ASP A 51 18.26 -8.93 3.07
CA ASP A 51 18.72 -10.30 3.28
C ASP A 51 17.61 -11.33 3.28
N LYS A 52 16.37 -10.89 3.55
CA LYS A 52 15.18 -11.78 3.63
C LYS A 52 14.26 -11.64 2.44
N TYR A 53 14.23 -10.46 1.79
CA TYR A 53 13.34 -10.18 0.68
C TYR A 53 13.51 -11.19 -0.46
N GLY A 54 12.41 -11.85 -0.83
CA GLY A 54 12.37 -12.82 -1.94
C GLY A 54 12.87 -14.23 -1.59
N LYS A 55 13.39 -14.51 -0.39
CA LYS A 55 13.84 -15.87 -0.01
C LYS A 55 12.65 -16.81 0.21
N ALA A 56 11.69 -16.43 1.05
CA ALA A 56 10.43 -17.16 1.25
C ALA A 56 9.24 -16.32 0.80
N ASN A 57 9.23 -15.05 1.22
CA ASN A 57 8.22 -14.06 0.88
C ASN A 57 8.91 -12.77 0.44
N ARG A 58 8.17 -11.92 -0.27
CA ARG A 58 8.55 -10.55 -0.60
C ARG A 58 7.86 -9.64 0.38
N GLU A 59 8.47 -9.43 1.56
CA GLU A 59 7.83 -8.70 2.66
C GLU A 59 8.35 -7.26 2.75
N VAL A 60 7.41 -6.33 2.90
CA VAL A 60 7.68 -4.91 3.12
C VAL A 60 6.85 -4.41 4.31
N ASN A 61 7.42 -3.48 5.08
CA ASN A 61 6.69 -2.67 6.05
C ASN A 61 6.39 -1.31 5.45
N MET A 62 5.26 -0.71 5.83
CA MET A 62 4.91 0.61 5.34
C MET A 62 4.12 1.43 6.36
N SER A 63 4.16 2.75 6.17
CA SER A 63 3.19 3.68 6.74
C SER A 63 2.78 4.72 5.70
N GLY A 64 1.65 5.39 5.92
CA GLY A 64 1.13 6.38 4.98
C GLY A 64 0.28 5.75 3.87
N LYS A 65 0.34 6.30 2.67
CA LYS A 65 -0.46 5.86 1.53
C LYS A 65 0.46 5.41 0.40
N ILE A 66 0.37 4.13 0.01
CA ILE A 66 1.19 3.52 -1.04
C ILE A 66 0.32 2.72 -2.00
N TYR A 67 0.53 2.94 -3.29
CA TYR A 67 0.00 2.10 -4.36
C TYR A 67 1.07 1.12 -4.81
N PHE A 68 0.70 -0.15 -4.95
CA PHE A 68 1.57 -1.22 -5.42
C PHE A 68 1.08 -1.80 -6.74
N SER A 69 1.99 -1.94 -7.71
CA SER A 69 1.82 -2.79 -8.89
C SER A 69 2.77 -3.97 -8.76
N VAL A 70 2.24 -5.07 -8.20
CA VAL A 70 3.04 -6.22 -7.80
C VAL A 70 3.26 -7.18 -8.96
N ARG A 71 4.53 -7.47 -9.26
CA ARG A 71 4.91 -8.51 -10.22
C ARG A 71 4.39 -9.87 -9.76
N ARG A 72 3.67 -10.57 -10.65
CA ARG A 72 3.08 -11.88 -10.34
C ARG A 72 4.16 -12.92 -10.05
N ASN A 73 4.09 -13.54 -8.87
CA ASN A 73 4.88 -14.70 -8.47
C ASN A 73 4.10 -15.52 -7.44
N ALA A 74 3.60 -16.70 -7.87
CA ALA A 74 2.81 -17.58 -7.02
C ALA A 74 3.65 -18.33 -5.97
N LEU A 75 4.95 -18.52 -6.23
CA LEU A 75 5.86 -19.25 -5.34
C LEU A 75 6.42 -18.36 -4.22
N SER A 76 6.43 -17.03 -4.40
CA SER A 76 6.90 -16.08 -3.40
C SER A 76 5.86 -14.97 -3.24
N PRO A 77 4.91 -15.12 -2.32
CA PRO A 77 3.88 -14.12 -2.05
C PRO A 77 4.49 -12.76 -1.68
N PHE A 78 3.82 -11.68 -2.10
CA PHE A 78 4.13 -10.33 -1.67
C PHE A 78 3.28 -9.97 -0.45
N ILE A 79 3.93 -9.52 0.61
CA ILE A 79 3.31 -9.22 1.90
C ILE A 79 3.60 -7.76 2.24
N VAL A 80 2.54 -6.99 2.44
CA VAL A 80 2.63 -5.64 3.01
C VAL A 80 2.18 -5.71 4.46
N ALA A 81 3.03 -5.27 5.35
CA ALA A 81 2.75 -5.16 6.76
C ALA A 81 2.68 -3.67 7.16
N THR A 82 1.64 -3.31 7.90
CA THR A 82 1.49 -2.01 8.54
C THR A 82 1.54 -2.19 10.07
N GLU A 83 1.32 -1.14 10.83
CA GLU A 83 1.26 -1.26 12.29
C GLU A 83 0.11 -2.19 12.74
N TYR A 84 -1.05 -2.10 12.06
CA TYR A 84 -2.28 -2.81 12.47
C TYR A 84 -2.72 -3.94 11.54
N ALA A 85 -2.19 -3.98 10.31
CA ALA A 85 -2.70 -4.89 9.30
C ALA A 85 -1.61 -5.63 8.52
N GLN A 86 -2.05 -6.70 7.84
CA GLN A 86 -1.25 -7.43 6.88
C GLN A 86 -2.06 -7.67 5.60
N VAL A 87 -1.42 -7.42 4.47
CA VAL A 87 -1.97 -7.61 3.13
C VAL A 87 -1.10 -8.59 2.36
N LYS A 88 -1.69 -9.67 1.82
CA LYS A 88 -0.97 -10.70 1.07
C LYS A 88 -1.53 -10.83 -0.34
N VAL A 89 -0.63 -10.82 -1.33
CA VAL A 89 -0.97 -10.93 -2.75
C VAL A 89 0.03 -11.81 -3.50
N LEU A 90 -0.34 -12.28 -4.71
CA LEU A 90 0.54 -13.04 -5.61
C LEU A 90 0.96 -12.23 -6.84
N GLY A 91 0.20 -11.19 -7.20
CA GLY A 91 0.39 -10.34 -8.37
C GLY A 91 -0.87 -9.53 -8.58
N THR A 92 -0.91 -8.31 -8.10
CA THR A 92 -2.12 -7.51 -7.87
C THR A 92 -1.75 -6.03 -7.95
N GLU A 93 -2.65 -5.22 -8.46
CA GLU A 93 -2.57 -3.77 -8.32
C GLU A 93 -3.53 -3.34 -7.21
N PHE A 94 -3.00 -2.71 -6.18
CA PHE A 94 -3.78 -2.31 -5.00
C PHE A 94 -3.14 -1.13 -4.29
N GLU A 95 -3.92 -0.48 -3.45
CA GLU A 95 -3.50 0.63 -2.60
C GLU A 95 -3.70 0.25 -1.14
N VAL A 96 -2.75 0.63 -0.30
CA VAL A 96 -2.88 0.57 1.16
C VAL A 96 -2.74 1.97 1.71
N THR A 97 -3.66 2.34 2.59
CA THR A 97 -3.62 3.61 3.32
C THR A 97 -3.66 3.33 4.81
N GLU A 98 -2.60 3.74 5.50
CA GLU A 98 -2.53 3.75 6.96
C GLU A 98 -1.70 4.95 7.41
N CYS A 99 -2.32 5.87 8.11
CA CYS A 99 -1.64 7.00 8.72
C CYS A 99 -1.75 6.87 10.24
N ARG A 100 -0.69 7.28 10.97
CA ARG A 100 -0.68 7.23 12.45
C ARG A 100 -1.84 7.97 13.11
N LYS A 101 -2.45 8.92 12.41
CA LYS A 101 -3.63 9.66 12.86
C LYS A 101 -4.95 9.01 12.47
N ASP A 102 -4.92 8.04 11.56
CA ASP A 102 -6.12 7.34 11.12
C ASP A 102 -6.49 6.26 12.13
N THR A 103 -7.79 6.07 12.31
CA THR A 103 -8.35 5.01 13.15
C THR A 103 -8.56 3.71 12.40
N ALA A 104 -8.14 3.64 11.13
CA ALA A 104 -8.36 2.48 10.29
C ALA A 104 -7.27 2.32 9.21
N THR A 105 -6.97 1.07 8.87
CA THR A 105 -6.22 0.70 7.67
C THR A 105 -7.20 0.41 6.54
N ARG A 106 -6.98 0.99 5.36
CA ARG A 106 -7.81 0.82 4.16
C ARG A 106 -7.01 0.17 3.05
N VAL A 107 -7.63 -0.77 2.36
CA VAL A 107 -7.06 -1.46 1.20
C VAL A 107 -8.03 -1.38 0.03
N TYR A 108 -7.62 -0.81 -1.09
CA TYR A 108 -8.38 -0.79 -2.34
C TYR A 108 -7.72 -1.70 -3.37
N VAL A 109 -8.50 -2.52 -4.07
CA VAL A 109 -8.02 -3.45 -5.10
C VAL A 109 -8.40 -2.95 -6.49
N LYS A 110 -7.39 -2.57 -7.29
CA LYS A 110 -7.60 -2.16 -8.68
C LYS A 110 -7.65 -3.36 -9.63
N SER A 111 -6.81 -4.37 -9.40
CA SER A 111 -6.84 -5.62 -10.19
C SER A 111 -6.29 -6.78 -9.38
N GLY A 112 -6.80 -8.00 -9.62
CA GLY A 112 -6.35 -9.22 -8.97
C GLY A 112 -7.10 -9.56 -7.67
N LYS A 113 -6.40 -10.18 -6.71
CA LYS A 113 -6.95 -10.62 -5.42
C LYS A 113 -6.00 -10.28 -4.29
N VAL A 114 -6.58 -9.85 -3.17
CA VAL A 114 -5.89 -9.47 -1.94
C VAL A 114 -6.46 -10.27 -0.79
N VAL A 115 -5.61 -10.86 0.04
CA VAL A 115 -5.98 -11.33 1.38
C VAL A 115 -5.62 -10.23 2.37
N PHE A 116 -6.60 -9.71 3.08
CA PHE A 116 -6.47 -8.61 4.03
C PHE A 116 -6.90 -9.07 5.43
N LYS A 117 -6.06 -8.83 6.43
CA LYS A 117 -6.30 -9.22 7.83
C LYS A 117 -5.63 -8.26 8.81
N GLY A 118 -6.00 -8.37 10.09
CA GLY A 118 -5.24 -7.74 11.16
C GLY A 118 -3.80 -8.28 11.22
N ARG A 119 -2.85 -7.46 11.66
CA ARG A 119 -1.42 -7.83 11.66
C ARG A 119 -1.15 -9.16 12.34
N TYR A 120 -1.78 -9.40 13.47
CA TYR A 120 -1.64 -10.64 14.25
C TYR A 120 -2.90 -11.51 14.17
N GLY A 121 -3.90 -11.08 13.39
CA GLY A 121 -5.15 -11.81 13.23
C GLY A 121 -4.96 -13.13 12.47
N LYS A 122 -5.68 -14.16 12.89
CA LYS A 122 -5.72 -15.46 12.20
C LYS A 122 -6.64 -15.40 10.99
N ASN A 123 -7.75 -14.67 11.11
CA ASN A 123 -8.80 -14.57 10.09
C ASN A 123 -8.63 -13.30 9.26
N GLY A 124 -9.01 -13.38 8.01
CA GLY A 124 -8.98 -12.26 7.09
C GLY A 124 -10.05 -12.39 6.01
N ILE A 125 -10.20 -11.36 5.20
CA ILE A 125 -11.13 -11.33 4.07
C ILE A 125 -10.36 -11.38 2.76
N VAL A 126 -11.05 -11.83 1.70
CA VAL A 126 -10.55 -11.77 0.34
C VAL A 126 -11.23 -10.61 -0.37
N LEU A 127 -10.42 -9.69 -0.87
CA LEU A 127 -10.88 -8.56 -1.70
C LEU A 127 -10.54 -8.85 -3.16
N THR A 128 -11.44 -8.48 -4.05
CA THR A 128 -11.26 -8.57 -5.50
C THR A 128 -11.37 -7.18 -6.13
N LYS A 129 -11.21 -7.11 -7.44
CA LYS A 129 -11.26 -5.86 -8.19
C LYS A 129 -12.44 -4.98 -7.78
N ASP A 130 -12.17 -3.68 -7.63
CA ASP A 130 -13.11 -2.59 -7.26
C ASP A 130 -13.68 -2.70 -5.83
N MET A 131 -13.16 -3.64 -5.02
CA MET A 131 -13.48 -3.71 -3.59
C MET A 131 -12.51 -2.90 -2.75
N CYS A 132 -13.04 -2.40 -1.63
CA CYS A 132 -12.28 -1.77 -0.56
C CYS A 132 -12.45 -2.57 0.73
N GLY A 133 -11.36 -2.79 1.45
CA GLY A 133 -11.36 -3.35 2.80
C GLY A 133 -11.03 -2.27 3.81
N ILE A 134 -11.70 -2.29 4.95
CA ILE A 134 -11.47 -1.37 6.06
C ILE A 134 -11.28 -2.21 7.32
N LEU A 135 -10.15 -2.00 8.01
CA LEU A 135 -9.89 -2.52 9.34
C LEU A 135 -9.78 -1.34 10.30
N THR A 136 -10.78 -1.17 11.16
CA THR A 136 -10.71 -0.20 12.26
C THR A 136 -9.73 -0.71 13.30
N HIS A 137 -8.89 0.16 13.85
CA HIS A 137 -7.91 -0.24 14.85
C HIS A 137 -8.64 -0.67 16.13
N GLY A 138 -8.37 -1.90 16.56
CA GLY A 138 -9.07 -2.56 17.66
C GLY A 138 -10.07 -3.63 17.21
N ASP A 139 -10.46 -3.64 15.94
CA ASP A 139 -11.31 -4.69 15.40
C ASP A 139 -10.48 -5.97 15.10
N GLU A 140 -11.10 -7.13 15.26
CA GLU A 140 -10.46 -8.42 14.98
C GLU A 140 -10.39 -8.72 13.49
N MET A 141 -11.34 -8.23 12.71
CA MET A 141 -11.47 -8.52 11.28
C MET A 141 -11.80 -7.28 10.45
N PRO A 142 -11.22 -7.15 9.25
CA PRO A 142 -11.62 -6.13 8.32
C PRO A 142 -13.02 -6.40 7.74
N VAL A 143 -13.69 -5.33 7.31
CA VAL A 143 -14.95 -5.38 6.55
C VAL A 143 -14.72 -5.02 5.10
N ALA A 144 -15.43 -5.67 4.18
CA ALA A 144 -15.38 -5.37 2.76
C ALA A 144 -16.52 -4.41 2.40
N VAL A 145 -16.19 -3.37 1.63
CA VAL A 145 -17.14 -2.41 1.07
C VAL A 145 -16.82 -2.17 -0.41
N HIS A 146 -17.76 -1.65 -1.16
CA HIS A 146 -17.48 -1.16 -2.51
C HIS A 146 -16.70 0.16 -2.44
N ALA A 147 -15.81 0.39 -3.40
CA ALA A 147 -15.09 1.66 -3.49
C ALA A 147 -16.07 2.81 -3.72
N VAL A 148 -15.95 3.85 -2.89
CA VAL A 148 -16.85 5.02 -2.95
C VAL A 148 -16.44 5.96 -4.09
N SER A 149 -15.14 6.08 -4.36
CA SER A 149 -14.61 6.92 -5.45
C SER A 149 -14.45 6.11 -6.73
N PRO A 150 -14.79 6.64 -7.90
CA PRO A 150 -14.53 5.99 -9.19
C PRO A 150 -13.04 5.92 -9.52
N ASN A 151 -12.20 6.80 -8.93
CA ASN A 151 -10.78 6.93 -9.23
C ASN A 151 -9.87 6.86 -7.99
N PRO A 152 -9.99 5.83 -7.14
CA PRO A 152 -9.29 5.83 -5.84
C PRO A 152 -7.76 5.93 -5.96
N SER A 153 -7.19 5.35 -7.04
CA SER A 153 -5.73 5.32 -7.27
C SER A 153 -5.25 6.32 -8.33
N ALA A 154 -6.09 7.31 -8.71
CA ALA A 154 -5.72 8.30 -9.73
C ALA A 154 -4.49 9.12 -9.31
N TRP A 155 -4.36 9.44 -8.02
CA TRP A 155 -3.21 10.15 -7.46
C TRP A 155 -1.86 9.47 -7.76
N ALA A 156 -1.84 8.13 -7.83
CA ALA A 156 -0.62 7.36 -8.10
C ALA A 156 -0.43 7.09 -9.59
N THR A 157 -1.53 6.83 -10.31
CA THR A 157 -1.50 6.36 -11.69
C THR A 157 -1.63 7.47 -12.73
N GLY A 158 -2.14 8.63 -12.35
CA GLY A 158 -2.50 9.72 -13.25
C GLY A 158 -3.67 9.37 -14.20
N LYS A 159 -4.36 8.26 -13.93
CA LYS A 159 -5.45 7.78 -14.79
C LYS A 159 -6.79 8.02 -14.11
N PHE A 160 -7.64 8.78 -14.79
CA PHE A 160 -9.00 9.07 -14.40
C PHE A 160 -9.95 8.40 -15.39
N ILE A 161 -11.05 7.86 -14.89
CA ILE A 161 -12.11 7.26 -15.70
C ILE A 161 -13.42 7.87 -15.25
N TYR A 162 -14.08 8.58 -16.16
CA TYR A 162 -15.38 9.19 -15.93
C TYR A 162 -16.40 8.56 -16.85
N ARG A 163 -17.58 8.20 -16.32
CA ARG A 163 -18.69 7.64 -17.09
C ARG A 163 -19.97 8.31 -16.62
N ASN A 164 -20.54 9.17 -17.47
CA ASN A 164 -21.74 9.96 -17.14
C ASN A 164 -21.61 10.73 -15.82
N THR A 165 -20.39 11.16 -15.49
CA THR A 165 -20.09 11.92 -14.27
C THR A 165 -20.37 13.39 -14.55
N PRO A 166 -21.10 14.09 -13.67
CA PRO A 166 -21.31 15.53 -13.79
C PRO A 166 -19.98 16.29 -13.88
N ILE A 167 -19.91 17.30 -14.75
CA ILE A 167 -18.67 18.04 -15.00
C ILE A 167 -18.13 18.70 -13.73
N ASP A 168 -19.00 19.16 -12.84
CA ASP A 168 -18.61 19.78 -11.58
C ASP A 168 -17.89 18.78 -10.66
N GLU A 169 -18.29 17.50 -10.63
CA GLU A 169 -17.60 16.44 -9.89
C GLU A 169 -16.24 16.12 -10.49
N VAL A 170 -16.14 16.07 -11.84
CA VAL A 170 -14.89 15.90 -12.57
C VAL A 170 -13.91 17.01 -12.23
N LEU A 171 -14.36 18.26 -12.33
CA LEU A 171 -13.53 19.44 -12.05
C LEU A 171 -13.08 19.48 -10.58
N LYS A 172 -13.95 19.10 -9.67
CA LYS A 172 -13.61 19.01 -8.23
C LYS A 172 -12.50 17.97 -7.98
N GLU A 173 -12.62 16.77 -8.57
CA GLU A 173 -11.62 15.71 -8.41
C GLU A 173 -10.27 16.12 -9.04
N LEU A 174 -10.29 16.68 -10.23
CA LEU A 174 -9.09 17.18 -10.91
C LEU A 174 -8.46 18.37 -10.19
N SER A 175 -9.27 19.27 -9.61
CA SER A 175 -8.77 20.38 -8.78
C SER A 175 -7.98 19.88 -7.58
N LEU A 176 -8.48 18.84 -6.91
CA LEU A 176 -7.78 18.19 -5.79
C LEU A 176 -6.48 17.53 -6.24
N TYR A 177 -6.49 16.90 -7.41
CA TYR A 177 -5.31 16.22 -7.94
C TYR A 177 -4.20 17.19 -8.35
N TYR A 178 -4.56 18.28 -9.05
CA TYR A 178 -3.60 19.27 -9.51
C TYR A 178 -3.26 20.35 -8.48
N GLY A 179 -3.98 20.39 -7.34
CA GLY A 179 -3.79 21.41 -6.31
C GLY A 179 -4.16 22.84 -6.78
N THR A 180 -5.06 22.94 -7.75
CA THR A 180 -5.51 24.20 -8.33
C THR A 180 -7.01 24.17 -8.60
N LEU A 181 -7.67 25.32 -8.50
CA LEU A 181 -9.10 25.40 -8.77
C LEU A 181 -9.36 25.33 -10.27
N LEU A 182 -10.13 24.34 -10.69
CA LEU A 182 -10.64 24.18 -12.05
C LEU A 182 -12.14 24.46 -12.07
N TYR A 183 -12.61 25.18 -13.07
CA TYR A 183 -14.02 25.52 -13.28
C TYR A 183 -14.34 25.56 -14.76
N ALA A 184 -15.58 25.21 -15.12
CA ALA A 184 -16.08 25.40 -16.48
C ALA A 184 -16.58 26.84 -16.65
N SER A 185 -16.27 27.50 -17.79
CA SER A 185 -16.86 28.79 -18.11
C SER A 185 -18.34 28.62 -18.45
N GLU A 186 -19.15 29.65 -18.27
CA GLU A 186 -20.60 29.60 -18.57
C GLU A 186 -20.89 29.35 -20.06
N HIS A 187 -19.90 29.52 -20.96
CA HIS A 187 -20.05 29.27 -22.39
C HIS A 187 -19.89 27.80 -22.81
N GLU A 188 -19.51 26.93 -21.89
CA GLU A 188 -19.20 25.51 -22.17
C GLU A 188 -20.15 24.54 -21.40
N ARG A 189 -21.28 25.04 -20.91
CA ARG A 189 -22.30 24.23 -20.24
C ARG A 189 -23.33 23.68 -21.21
#